data_449c77460d5bcf3ec4be7922b296c6c1
#
_entry.id   449c77460d5bcf3ec4be7922b296c6c1
#
_cell.length_a   1.000
_cell.length_b   1.000
_cell.length_c   1.000
_cell.angle_alpha   90.00
_cell.angle_beta   90.00
_cell.angle_gamma   90.00
#
_symmetry.space_group_name_H-M   'P 1'
#
loop_
_entity.id
_entity.type
_entity.pdbx_description
1 polymer ?
#
loop_
_entity_poly.entity_id
_entity_poly.type
_entity_poly.pdbx_seq_one_letter_code
_entity_poly.pdbx_strand_id
1 'polypeptide(L)'
;MVKEPITEQSTSDAMAAISGISRTIAQMSEITTSISSSIEQQGEATREIARNIQSAAAGSSEINAHIGGVTTAATAAGAAATEVLGNARELDQQSGMLRSAVDGFLARVRAA
;
A
#
# COMPACT_ATOMS: atom_id res chain seq x y z
N MET A 1 49.11 58.44 31.41
CA MET A 1 49.12 58.63 29.94
C MET A 1 49.32 57.35 29.19
N VAL A 2 49.99 56.36 29.73
CA VAL A 2 50.15 55.09 29.02
C VAL A 2 48.89 54.23 29.07
N LYS A 3 47.93 54.50 29.99
CA LYS A 3 46.71 53.74 30.17
C LYS A 3 45.62 54.06 29.15
N GLU A 4 45.56 55.29 28.60
CA GLU A 4 44.48 55.71 27.69
C GLU A 4 44.48 54.96 26.35
N PRO A 5 45.62 54.84 25.63
CA PRO A 5 45.60 54.07 24.36
C PRO A 5 45.27 52.60 24.56
N ILE A 6 45.71 52.01 25.69
CA ILE A 6 45.41 50.61 26.03
C ILE A 6 43.93 50.46 26.38
N THR A 7 43.37 51.45 27.08
CA THR A 7 41.95 51.43 27.47
C THR A 7 41.07 51.63 26.21
N GLU A 8 41.41 52.52 25.31
CA GLU A 8 40.69 52.70 24.08
C GLU A 8 40.74 51.47 23.18
N GLN A 9 41.93 50.87 23.08
CA GLN A 9 42.12 49.64 22.33
C GLN A 9 41.28 48.49 22.96
N SER A 10 41.32 48.38 24.28
CA SER A 10 40.54 47.36 25.00
C SER A 10 39.04 47.57 24.85
N THR A 11 38.58 48.82 24.85
CA THR A 11 37.20 49.19 24.65
C THR A 11 36.78 48.88 23.20
N SER A 12 37.62 49.19 22.23
CA SER A 12 37.37 48.88 20.81
C SER A 12 37.29 47.36 20.58
N ASP A 13 38.19 46.61 21.17
CA ASP A 13 38.20 45.15 21.10
C ASP A 13 36.93 44.56 21.74
N ALA A 14 36.52 45.10 22.89
CA ALA A 14 35.31 44.68 23.55
C ALA A 14 34.07 44.97 22.70
N MET A 15 34.04 46.14 22.07
CA MET A 15 32.94 46.51 21.16
C MET A 15 32.88 45.60 19.94
N ALA A 16 34.02 45.27 19.37
CA ALA A 16 34.10 44.35 18.25
C ALA A 16 33.60 42.94 18.64
N ALA A 17 34.01 42.49 19.83
CA ALA A 17 33.58 41.21 20.37
C ALA A 17 32.04 41.19 20.61
N ILE A 18 31.49 42.26 21.17
CA ILE A 18 30.06 42.39 21.42
C ILE A 18 29.30 42.43 20.09
N SER A 19 29.82 43.14 19.10
CA SER A 19 29.23 43.19 17.75
C SER A 19 29.21 41.78 17.11
N GLY A 20 30.30 41.03 17.28
CA GLY A 20 30.40 39.65 16.81
C GLY A 20 29.38 38.73 17.50
N ILE A 21 29.20 38.89 18.78
CA ILE A 21 28.19 38.16 19.58
C ILE A 21 26.81 38.49 19.11
N SER A 22 26.49 39.77 18.91
CA SER A 22 25.17 40.22 18.43
C SER A 22 24.87 39.64 17.08
N ARG A 23 25.84 39.58 16.19
CA ARG A 23 25.72 38.99 14.86
C ARG A 23 25.44 37.47 14.93
N THR A 24 26.15 36.80 15.83
CA THR A 24 25.96 35.37 16.08
C THR A 24 24.53 35.10 16.61
N ILE A 25 24.07 35.93 17.55
CA ILE A 25 22.70 35.81 18.10
C ILE A 25 21.66 36.02 17.00
N ALA A 26 21.86 36.99 16.11
CA ALA A 26 20.96 37.22 14.98
C ALA A 26 20.92 35.99 14.06
N GLN A 27 22.06 35.40 13.77
CA GLN A 27 22.13 34.18 12.98
C GLN A 27 21.45 32.99 13.68
N MET A 28 21.63 32.86 14.98
CA MET A 28 20.95 31.84 15.78
C MET A 28 19.44 32.01 15.73
N SER A 29 18.96 33.25 15.79
CA SER A 29 17.54 33.55 15.69
C SER A 29 16.97 33.15 14.32
N GLU A 30 17.70 33.41 13.25
CA GLU A 30 17.29 32.99 11.89
C GLU A 30 17.26 31.46 11.79
N ILE A 31 18.27 30.79 12.32
CA ILE A 31 18.34 29.32 12.33
C ILE A 31 17.17 28.75 13.13
N THR A 32 16.89 29.33 14.28
CA THR A 32 15.77 28.89 15.13
C THR A 32 14.43 29.02 14.39
N THR A 33 14.23 30.11 13.68
CA THR A 33 13.02 30.33 12.88
C THR A 33 12.92 29.28 11.75
N SER A 34 14.04 28.99 11.07
CA SER A 34 14.09 27.96 10.02
C SER A 34 13.80 26.58 10.59
N ILE A 35 14.34 26.26 11.77
CA ILE A 35 14.08 24.98 12.44
C ILE A 35 12.60 24.86 12.80
N SER A 36 12.02 25.91 13.35
CA SER A 36 10.58 25.94 13.70
C SER A 36 9.71 25.67 12.48
N SER A 37 10.03 26.31 11.35
CA SER A 37 9.33 26.12 10.09
C SER A 37 9.46 24.68 9.59
N SER A 38 10.68 24.11 9.69
CA SER A 38 10.94 22.71 9.31
C SER A 38 10.15 21.72 10.18
N ILE A 39 10.07 22.01 11.48
CA ILE A 39 9.31 21.18 12.43
C ILE A 39 7.82 21.20 12.08
N GLU A 40 7.27 22.36 11.73
CA GLU A 40 5.88 22.46 11.28
C GLU A 40 5.64 21.64 10.02
N GLN A 41 6.53 21.76 9.04
CA GLN A 41 6.45 20.97 7.80
C GLN A 41 6.55 19.47 8.07
N GLN A 42 7.45 19.06 8.96
CA GLN A 42 7.58 17.66 9.37
C GLN A 42 6.31 17.19 10.08
N GLY A 43 5.71 18.04 10.90
CA GLY A 43 4.45 17.74 11.58
C GLY A 43 3.33 17.46 10.59
N GLU A 44 3.20 18.30 9.56
CA GLU A 44 2.22 18.13 8.49
C GLU A 44 2.49 16.85 7.68
N ALA A 45 3.75 16.62 7.32
CA ALA A 45 4.15 15.40 6.59
C ALA A 45 3.86 14.15 7.40
N THR A 46 4.13 14.19 8.71
CA THR A 46 3.86 13.07 9.62
C THR A 46 2.36 12.76 9.69
N ARG A 47 1.52 13.80 9.75
CA ARG A 47 0.06 13.63 9.75
C ARG A 47 -0.43 13.04 8.43
N GLU A 48 0.14 13.46 7.32
CA GLU A 48 -0.17 12.91 6.00
C GLU A 48 0.23 11.44 5.90
N ILE A 49 1.42 11.09 6.40
CA ILE A 49 1.88 9.71 6.46
C ILE A 49 0.93 8.87 7.32
N ALA A 50 0.49 9.39 8.47
CA ALA A 50 -0.45 8.70 9.34
C ALA A 50 -1.78 8.42 8.63
N ARG A 51 -2.29 9.40 7.90
CA ARG A 51 -3.52 9.23 7.09
C ARG A 51 -3.32 8.20 5.99
N ASN A 52 -2.16 8.24 5.32
CA ASN A 52 -1.85 7.28 4.27
C ASN A 52 -1.74 5.85 4.82
N ILE A 53 -1.16 5.69 6.01
CA ILE A 53 -1.09 4.39 6.68
C ILE A 53 -2.49 3.87 7.01
N GLN A 54 -3.37 4.72 7.50
CA GLN A 54 -4.76 4.36 7.78
C GLN A 54 -5.49 3.93 6.50
N SER A 55 -5.29 4.69 5.42
CA SER A 55 -5.86 4.37 4.10
C SER A 55 -5.32 3.04 3.57
N ALA A 56 -4.02 2.80 3.72
CA ALA A 56 -3.38 1.54 3.31
C ALA A 56 -3.92 0.36 4.13
N ALA A 57 -4.11 0.55 5.43
CA ALA A 57 -4.68 -0.48 6.30
C ALA A 57 -6.13 -0.82 5.90
N ALA A 58 -6.94 0.21 5.61
CA ALA A 58 -8.31 0.02 5.13
C ALA A 58 -8.33 -0.71 3.79
N GLY A 59 -7.44 -0.30 2.86
CA GLY A 59 -7.28 -0.95 1.56
C GLY A 59 -6.86 -2.41 1.68
N SER A 60 -5.94 -2.70 2.60
CA SER A 60 -5.50 -4.09 2.87
C SER A 60 -6.63 -4.96 3.40
N SER A 61 -7.44 -4.40 4.29
CA SER A 61 -8.63 -5.09 4.82
C SER A 61 -9.64 -5.39 3.71
N GLU A 62 -9.85 -4.44 2.81
CA GLU A 62 -10.73 -4.59 1.64
C GLU A 62 -10.21 -5.69 0.70
N ILE A 63 -8.90 -5.69 0.44
CA ILE A 63 -8.25 -6.73 -0.38
C ILE A 63 -8.45 -8.11 0.25
N ASN A 64 -8.29 -8.25 1.56
CA ASN A 64 -8.53 -9.51 2.25
C ASN A 64 -9.97 -9.99 2.08
N ALA A 65 -10.93 -9.07 2.18
CA ALA A 65 -12.35 -9.40 1.96
C ALA A 65 -12.59 -9.86 0.52
N HIS A 66 -11.98 -9.19 -0.47
CA HIS A 66 -12.09 -9.57 -1.88
C HIS A 66 -11.43 -10.92 -2.15
N ILE A 67 -10.28 -11.20 -1.54
CA ILE A 67 -9.61 -12.51 -1.64
C ILE A 67 -10.54 -13.61 -1.12
N GLY A 68 -11.22 -13.37 0.01
CA GLY A 68 -12.23 -14.28 0.54
C GLY A 68 -13.34 -14.56 -0.47
N GLY A 69 -13.83 -13.50 -1.12
CA GLY A 69 -14.84 -13.60 -2.18
C GLY A 69 -14.35 -14.39 -3.39
N VAL A 70 -13.10 -14.15 -3.82
CA VAL A 70 -12.49 -14.89 -4.94
C VAL A 70 -12.34 -16.37 -4.58
N THR A 71 -11.91 -16.68 -3.36
CA THR A 71 -11.78 -18.05 -2.87
C THR A 71 -13.15 -18.78 -2.90
N THR A 72 -14.20 -18.11 -2.43
CA THR A 72 -15.56 -18.64 -2.47
C THR A 72 -16.01 -18.89 -3.90
N ALA A 73 -15.79 -17.93 -4.81
CA ALA A 73 -16.14 -18.06 -6.22
C ALA A 73 -15.36 -19.18 -6.90
N ALA A 74 -14.06 -19.32 -6.59
CA ALA A 74 -13.24 -20.40 -7.14
C ALA A 74 -13.73 -21.78 -6.67
N THR A 75 -14.11 -21.91 -5.41
CA THR A 75 -14.68 -23.15 -4.85
C THR A 75 -16.00 -23.49 -5.57
N ALA A 76 -16.86 -22.49 -5.77
CA ALA A 76 -18.13 -22.68 -6.48
C ALA A 76 -17.91 -23.08 -7.94
N ALA A 77 -16.94 -22.46 -8.61
CA ALA A 77 -16.57 -22.79 -9.99
C ALA A 77 -16.05 -24.22 -10.08
N GLY A 78 -15.22 -24.64 -9.12
CA GLY A 78 -14.71 -26.02 -9.04
C GLY A 78 -15.84 -27.02 -8.87
N ALA A 79 -16.80 -26.75 -8.00
CA ALA A 79 -17.97 -27.59 -7.79
C ALA A 79 -18.82 -27.68 -9.07
N ALA A 80 -19.05 -26.55 -9.74
CA ALA A 80 -19.79 -26.52 -11.01
C ALA A 80 -19.07 -27.32 -12.10
N ALA A 81 -17.74 -27.22 -12.19
CA ALA A 81 -16.94 -27.99 -13.13
C ALA A 81 -17.06 -29.51 -12.88
N THR A 82 -17.04 -29.91 -11.63
CA THR A 82 -17.23 -31.30 -11.22
C THR A 82 -18.62 -31.80 -11.61
N GLU A 83 -19.64 -31.00 -11.43
CA GLU A 83 -21.02 -31.30 -11.83
C GLU A 83 -21.13 -31.46 -13.34
N VAL A 84 -20.52 -30.54 -14.11
CA VAL A 84 -20.50 -30.60 -15.59
C VAL A 84 -19.80 -31.87 -16.04
N LEU A 85 -18.68 -32.24 -15.41
CA LEU A 85 -17.97 -33.48 -15.73
C LEU A 85 -18.84 -34.72 -15.43
N GLY A 86 -19.56 -34.72 -14.32
CA GLY A 86 -20.51 -35.78 -13.96
C GLY A 86 -21.63 -35.91 -15.00
N ASN A 87 -22.16 -34.78 -15.40
CA ASN A 87 -23.22 -34.74 -16.44
C ASN A 87 -22.71 -35.22 -17.81
N ALA A 88 -21.48 -34.88 -18.15
CA ALA A 88 -20.86 -35.35 -19.41
C ALA A 88 -20.66 -36.85 -19.40
N ARG A 89 -20.22 -37.44 -18.27
CA ARG A 89 -20.08 -38.89 -18.13
C ARG A 89 -21.41 -39.61 -18.21
N GLU A 90 -22.41 -39.05 -17.57
CA GLU A 90 -23.80 -39.58 -17.61
C GLU A 90 -24.34 -39.55 -19.04
N LEU A 91 -24.13 -38.45 -19.75
CA LEU A 91 -24.53 -38.30 -21.15
C LEU A 91 -23.82 -39.31 -22.03
N ASP A 92 -22.52 -39.53 -21.83
CA ASP A 92 -21.73 -40.52 -22.57
C ASP A 92 -22.30 -41.92 -22.33
N GLN A 93 -22.64 -42.26 -21.11
CA GLN A 93 -23.24 -43.54 -20.72
C GLN A 93 -24.64 -43.72 -21.39
N GLN A 94 -25.48 -42.69 -21.35
CA GLN A 94 -26.79 -42.71 -21.97
C GLN A 94 -26.67 -42.83 -23.50
N SER A 95 -25.69 -42.20 -24.12
CA SER A 95 -25.41 -42.31 -25.56
C SER A 95 -25.02 -43.74 -25.93
N GLY A 96 -24.22 -44.39 -25.06
CA GLY A 96 -23.83 -45.79 -25.24
C GLY A 96 -25.02 -46.73 -25.15
N MET A 97 -25.91 -46.49 -24.17
CA MET A 97 -27.14 -47.27 -24.02
C MET A 97 -28.09 -47.07 -25.19
N LEU A 98 -28.24 -45.86 -25.68
CA LEU A 98 -29.03 -45.56 -26.84
C LEU A 98 -28.50 -46.27 -28.11
N ARG A 99 -27.20 -46.21 -28.30
CA ARG A 99 -26.52 -46.90 -29.40
C ARG A 99 -26.82 -48.43 -29.36
N SER A 100 -26.67 -49.03 -28.19
CA SER A 100 -26.97 -50.43 -27.97
C SER A 100 -28.45 -50.76 -28.26
N ALA A 101 -29.37 -49.90 -27.84
CA ALA A 101 -30.78 -50.06 -28.06
C ALA A 101 -31.11 -49.99 -29.57
N VAL A 102 -30.48 -49.03 -30.28
CA VAL A 102 -30.67 -48.90 -31.74
C VAL A 102 -30.10 -50.13 -32.49
N ASP A 103 -28.92 -50.56 -32.10
CA ASP A 103 -28.26 -51.75 -32.71
C ASP A 103 -29.11 -52.99 -32.47
N GLY A 104 -29.64 -53.18 -31.30
CA GLY A 104 -30.56 -54.27 -30.96
C GLY A 104 -31.86 -54.25 -31.76
N PHE A 105 -32.41 -53.04 -31.90
CA PHE A 105 -33.62 -52.83 -32.73
C PHE A 105 -33.35 -53.18 -34.18
N LEU A 106 -32.25 -52.67 -34.77
CA LEU A 106 -31.90 -52.95 -36.14
C LEU A 106 -31.65 -54.44 -36.36
N ALA A 107 -30.98 -55.13 -35.41
CA ALA A 107 -30.77 -56.57 -35.47
C ALA A 107 -32.10 -57.34 -35.53
N ARG A 108 -33.07 -56.93 -34.70
CA ARG A 108 -34.40 -57.55 -34.69
C ARG A 108 -35.15 -57.30 -35.99
N VAL A 109 -35.08 -56.10 -36.55
CA VAL A 109 -35.72 -55.76 -37.81
C VAL A 109 -35.10 -56.59 -38.96
N ARG A 110 -33.80 -56.76 -38.97
CA ARG A 110 -33.09 -57.56 -39.99
C ARG A 110 -33.37 -59.06 -39.87
N ALA A 111 -33.59 -59.53 -38.67
CA ALA A 111 -33.91 -60.94 -38.40
C ALA A 111 -35.34 -61.29 -38.76
N ALA A 112 -36.23 -60.29 -38.75
CA ALA A 112 -37.61 -60.46 -39.16
C ALA A 112 -37.67 -60.36 -40.68
#